data_349ddaff9f45855192cb10df478ce7ba
#
_entry.id   349ddaff9f45855192cb10df478ce7ba
#
_cell.length_a   1.000
_cell.length_b   1.000
_cell.length_c   1.000
_cell.angle_alpha   90.00
_cell.angle_beta   90.00
_cell.angle_gamma   90.00
#
_symmetry.space_group_name_H-M   'P 1'
#
loop_
_entity.id
_entity.type
_entity.pdbx_description
1 polymer ?
#
loop_
_entity_poly.entity_id
_entity_poly.type
_entity_poly.pdbx_seq_one_letter_code
_entity_poly.pdbx_strand_id
1 'polypeptide(L)'
;MKQDLSKRMTVLTVIVILFGVLSIVATLIATGNTVGLFSVGCGTVPTIDWDGESLVWKILMLLGLVVSGLATNILLIAFMWNTVKLIKSGEFFSRSNTKILWWLVPFSFLNDFLGNNADMLFQDTSLTISLGSIFTPLLIAVVALIYSTGVLLTEENRLTV
;
A
#
# COMPACT_ATOMS: atom_id res chain seq x y z
N MET A 1 22.70 -15.92 16.26
CA MET A 1 21.57 -16.04 15.32
C MET A 1 20.47 -14.99 15.54
N LYS A 2 19.82 -14.87 16.72
CA LYS A 2 18.77 -13.85 16.96
C LYS A 2 19.22 -12.40 16.74
N GLN A 3 20.45 -12.04 17.15
CA GLN A 3 20.97 -10.67 17.02
C GLN A 3 21.24 -10.28 15.56
N ASP A 4 21.70 -11.21 14.73
CA ASP A 4 21.94 -10.97 13.30
C ASP A 4 20.61 -10.83 12.53
N LEU A 5 19.61 -11.67 12.84
CA LEU A 5 18.27 -11.55 12.28
C LEU A 5 17.63 -10.19 12.62
N SER A 6 17.74 -9.75 13.88
CA SER A 6 17.22 -8.44 14.31
C SER A 6 17.88 -7.28 13.56
N LYS A 7 19.19 -7.31 13.32
CA LYS A 7 19.90 -6.29 12.55
C LYS A 7 19.42 -6.25 11.10
N ARG A 8 19.34 -7.40 10.43
CA ARG A 8 18.87 -7.50 9.03
C ARG A 8 17.45 -6.98 8.89
N MET A 9 16.54 -7.37 9.80
CA MET A 9 15.17 -6.88 9.80
C MET A 9 15.07 -5.38 10.05
N THR A 10 15.91 -4.82 10.93
CA THR A 10 15.96 -3.37 11.15
C THR A 10 16.40 -2.64 9.89
N VAL A 11 17.44 -3.11 9.19
CA VAL A 11 17.90 -2.53 7.93
C VAL A 11 16.80 -2.58 6.89
N LEU A 12 16.17 -3.73 6.70
CA LEU A 12 15.05 -3.89 5.75
C LEU A 12 13.91 -2.93 6.07
N THR A 13 13.56 -2.78 7.35
CA THR A 13 12.51 -1.84 7.78
C THR A 13 12.85 -0.40 7.46
N VAL A 14 14.10 0.02 7.70
CA VAL A 14 14.54 1.39 7.35
C VAL A 14 14.40 1.61 5.85
N ILE A 15 14.81 0.65 5.03
CA ILE A 15 14.67 0.70 3.57
C ILE A 15 13.20 0.84 3.19
N VAL A 16 12.31 0.00 3.72
CA VAL A 16 10.87 0.03 3.41
C VAL A 16 10.23 1.37 3.84
N ILE A 17 10.61 1.89 5.02
CA ILE A 17 10.13 3.21 5.48
C ILE A 17 10.59 4.31 4.54
N LEU A 18 11.86 4.32 4.14
CA LEU A 18 12.38 5.32 3.19
C LEU A 18 11.63 5.27 1.85
N PHE A 19 11.47 4.08 1.28
CA PHE A 19 10.70 3.93 0.03
C PHE A 19 9.24 4.29 0.21
N GLY A 20 8.62 3.93 1.32
CA GLY A 20 7.24 4.30 1.64
C GLY A 20 7.04 5.82 1.74
N VAL A 21 7.96 6.52 2.42
CA VAL A 21 7.93 7.99 2.51
C VAL A 21 8.14 8.63 1.13
N LEU A 22 9.11 8.14 0.35
CA LEU A 22 9.35 8.61 -1.02
C LEU A 22 8.11 8.39 -1.90
N SER A 23 7.47 7.23 -1.79
CA SER A 23 6.23 6.93 -2.51
C SER A 23 5.09 7.88 -2.14
N ILE A 24 4.92 8.19 -0.84
CA ILE A 24 3.92 9.16 -0.37
C ILE A 24 4.19 10.54 -0.99
N VAL A 25 5.44 11.01 -0.92
CA VAL A 25 5.84 12.30 -1.50
C VAL A 25 5.61 12.32 -3.01
N ALA A 26 6.01 11.26 -3.71
CA ALA A 26 5.80 11.13 -5.14
C ALA A 26 4.30 11.15 -5.51
N THR A 27 3.45 10.46 -4.75
CA THR A 27 1.99 10.47 -4.93
C THR A 27 1.42 11.88 -4.77
N LEU A 28 1.84 12.62 -3.74
CA LEU A 28 1.38 13.99 -3.51
C LEU A 28 1.84 14.95 -4.62
N ILE A 29 3.09 14.83 -5.08
CA ILE A 29 3.62 15.62 -6.19
C ILE A 29 2.88 15.29 -7.48
N ALA A 30 2.71 13.99 -7.80
CA ALA A 30 1.98 13.56 -8.99
C ALA A 30 0.54 14.08 -8.97
N THR A 31 -0.16 13.95 -7.84
CA THR A 31 -1.53 14.47 -7.68
C THR A 31 -1.58 15.98 -7.87
N GLY A 32 -0.67 16.74 -7.26
CA GLY A 32 -0.62 18.19 -7.40
C GLY A 32 -0.35 18.65 -8.83
N ASN A 33 0.55 17.96 -9.55
CA ASN A 33 0.78 18.20 -10.97
C ASN A 33 -0.46 17.91 -11.82
N THR A 34 -1.11 16.74 -11.58
CA THR A 34 -2.29 16.29 -12.32
C THR A 34 -3.48 17.25 -12.13
N VAL A 35 -3.65 17.79 -10.94
CA VAL A 35 -4.71 18.78 -10.62
C VAL A 35 -4.34 20.19 -11.11
N GLY A 36 -3.09 20.43 -11.51
CA GLY A 36 -2.62 21.73 -11.99
C GLY A 36 -2.28 22.72 -10.87
N LEU A 37 -2.09 22.26 -9.64
CA LEU A 37 -1.69 23.13 -8.52
C LEU A 37 -0.26 23.65 -8.65
N PHE A 38 0.62 22.86 -9.25
CA PHE A 38 2.01 23.23 -9.53
C PHE A 38 2.56 22.32 -10.65
N SER A 39 3.68 22.70 -11.22
CA SER A 39 4.40 21.90 -12.22
C SER A 39 5.81 21.63 -11.72
N VAL A 40 6.02 20.43 -11.19
CA VAL A 40 7.36 19.99 -10.74
C VAL A 40 7.81 18.85 -11.67
N GLY A 41 8.91 19.10 -12.37
CA GLY A 41 9.52 18.10 -13.26
C GLY A 41 9.90 18.66 -14.62
N CYS A 42 10.61 17.86 -15.40
CA CYS A 42 10.99 18.18 -16.79
C CYS A 42 9.94 17.57 -17.73
N GLY A 43 9.11 18.39 -18.32
CA GLY A 43 8.12 18.00 -19.33
C GLY A 43 6.71 18.51 -19.06
N THR A 44 5.85 18.39 -20.07
CA THR A 44 4.41 18.69 -19.93
C THR A 44 3.73 17.51 -19.23
N VAL A 45 3.31 17.74 -17.97
CA VAL A 45 2.47 16.76 -17.27
C VAL A 45 1.03 16.94 -17.74
N PRO A 46 0.33 15.89 -18.17
CA PRO A 46 -1.07 16.00 -18.52
C PRO A 46 -1.88 16.44 -17.30
N THR A 47 -2.66 17.50 -17.47
CA THR A 47 -3.61 17.99 -16.46
C THR A 47 -5.01 17.48 -16.78
N ILE A 48 -5.80 17.25 -15.73
CA ILE A 48 -7.19 16.83 -15.88
C ILE A 48 -7.97 17.98 -16.49
N ASP A 49 -8.70 17.67 -17.58
CA ASP A 49 -9.75 18.55 -18.07
C ASP A 49 -10.96 18.42 -17.14
N TRP A 50 -11.24 19.50 -16.41
CA TRP A 50 -12.33 19.57 -15.43
C TRP A 50 -13.67 19.96 -16.05
N ASP A 51 -13.68 20.29 -17.33
CA ASP A 51 -14.89 20.64 -18.07
C ASP A 51 -15.45 19.36 -18.75
N GLY A 52 -16.65 18.92 -18.35
CA GLY A 52 -17.29 17.80 -19.02
C GLY A 52 -18.27 16.98 -18.19
N GLU A 53 -19.02 16.11 -18.83
CA GLU A 53 -20.05 15.24 -18.22
C GLU A 53 -19.47 14.21 -17.24
N SER A 54 -18.16 13.92 -17.32
CA SER A 54 -17.46 12.91 -16.50
C SER A 54 -16.79 13.48 -15.22
N LEU A 55 -17.01 14.75 -14.89
CA LEU A 55 -16.35 15.43 -13.76
C LEU A 55 -16.44 14.65 -12.43
N VAL A 56 -17.63 14.23 -12.06
CA VAL A 56 -17.85 13.49 -10.79
C VAL A 56 -17.04 12.19 -10.76
N TRP A 57 -16.99 11.49 -11.88
CA TRP A 57 -16.24 10.25 -12.02
C TRP A 57 -14.73 10.47 -11.91
N LYS A 58 -14.20 11.51 -12.56
CA LYS A 58 -12.77 11.89 -12.47
C LYS A 58 -12.38 12.24 -11.03
N ILE A 59 -13.23 12.99 -10.31
CA ILE A 59 -13.00 13.33 -8.90
C ILE A 59 -12.98 12.07 -8.03
N LEU A 60 -13.96 11.16 -8.17
CA LEU A 60 -14.02 9.93 -7.40
C LEU A 60 -12.81 9.04 -7.66
N MET A 61 -12.40 8.92 -8.91
CA MET A 61 -11.24 8.13 -9.31
C MET A 61 -9.94 8.71 -8.73
N LEU A 62 -9.74 10.03 -8.83
CA LEU A 62 -8.57 10.70 -8.26
C LEU A 62 -8.51 10.55 -6.74
N LEU A 63 -9.64 10.78 -6.05
CA LEU A 63 -9.72 10.57 -4.59
C LEU A 63 -9.44 9.12 -4.21
N GLY A 64 -10.02 8.17 -4.93
CA GLY A 64 -9.77 6.74 -4.72
C GLY A 64 -8.31 6.38 -4.88
N LEU A 65 -7.65 6.88 -5.92
CA LEU A 65 -6.22 6.69 -6.20
C LEU A 65 -5.34 7.23 -5.05
N VAL A 66 -5.58 8.48 -4.65
CA VAL A 66 -4.82 9.13 -3.57
C VAL A 66 -5.03 8.41 -2.25
N VAL A 67 -6.27 8.13 -1.89
CA VAL A 67 -6.61 7.49 -0.60
C VAL A 67 -6.05 6.07 -0.55
N SER A 68 -6.25 5.27 -1.61
CA SER A 68 -5.74 3.89 -1.64
C SER A 68 -4.20 3.83 -1.65
N GLY A 69 -3.54 4.71 -2.40
CA GLY A 69 -2.09 4.79 -2.44
C GLY A 69 -1.49 5.21 -1.09
N LEU A 70 -2.03 6.24 -0.46
CA LEU A 70 -1.59 6.66 0.87
C LEU A 70 -1.86 5.58 1.93
N ALA A 71 -3.06 4.99 1.93
CA ALA A 71 -3.42 3.93 2.87
C ALA A 71 -2.49 2.72 2.74
N THR A 72 -2.21 2.26 1.52
CA THR A 72 -1.30 1.13 1.27
C THR A 72 0.10 1.41 1.83
N ASN A 73 0.66 2.59 1.56
CA ASN A 73 1.99 2.96 2.06
C ASN A 73 2.02 3.08 3.59
N ILE A 74 1.02 3.73 4.20
CA ILE A 74 0.93 3.88 5.66
C ILE A 74 0.80 2.52 6.34
N LEU A 75 -0.06 1.63 5.83
CA LEU A 75 -0.24 0.29 6.38
C LEU A 75 1.03 -0.55 6.26
N LEU A 76 1.74 -0.46 5.13
CA LEU A 76 3.01 -1.16 4.94
C LEU A 76 4.08 -0.68 5.94
N ILE A 77 4.22 0.63 6.11
CA ILE A 77 5.14 1.23 7.09
C ILE A 77 4.76 0.77 8.52
N ALA A 78 3.47 0.81 8.86
CA ALA A 78 2.98 0.38 10.17
C ALA A 78 3.24 -1.11 10.42
N PHE A 79 3.01 -1.97 9.42
CA PHE A 79 3.33 -3.40 9.49
C PHE A 79 4.81 -3.64 9.76
N MET A 80 5.69 -3.01 9.00
CA MET A 80 7.14 -3.16 9.16
C MET A 80 7.64 -2.63 10.51
N TRP A 81 7.14 -1.49 10.93
CA TRP A 81 7.47 -0.91 12.24
C TRP A 81 7.06 -1.82 13.40
N ASN A 82 5.84 -2.35 13.37
CA ASN A 82 5.36 -3.28 14.37
C ASN A 82 6.15 -4.59 14.36
N THR A 83 6.49 -5.10 13.16
CA THR A 83 7.29 -6.32 13.03
C THR A 83 8.66 -6.18 13.70
N VAL A 84 9.34 -5.04 13.55
CA VAL A 84 10.62 -4.81 14.24
C VAL A 84 10.45 -4.76 15.75
N LYS A 85 9.40 -4.12 16.24
CA LYS A 85 9.11 -4.10 17.69
C LYS A 85 8.90 -5.51 18.25
N LEU A 86 8.13 -6.34 17.54
CA LEU A 86 7.85 -7.74 17.90
C LEU A 86 9.12 -8.58 17.94
N ILE A 87 9.98 -8.47 16.91
CA ILE A 87 11.25 -9.22 16.89
C ILE A 87 12.16 -8.84 18.06
N LYS A 88 12.20 -7.55 18.43
CA LYS A 88 12.97 -7.09 19.60
C LYS A 88 12.42 -7.63 20.90
N SER A 89 11.11 -7.81 21.03
CA SER A 89 10.48 -8.45 22.21
C SER A 89 10.55 -9.99 22.21
N GLY A 90 11.09 -10.59 21.13
CA GLY A 90 11.19 -12.05 20.98
C GLY A 90 9.91 -12.70 20.47
N GLU A 91 8.95 -11.91 20.03
CA GLU A 91 7.73 -12.36 19.37
C GLU A 91 7.87 -12.25 17.87
N PHE A 92 7.19 -13.15 17.13
CA PHE A 92 7.23 -13.12 15.66
C PHE A 92 5.87 -12.79 15.05
N PHE A 93 4.79 -13.12 15.75
CA PHE A 93 3.44 -12.99 15.25
C PHE A 93 2.58 -12.19 16.22
N SER A 94 1.69 -11.33 15.71
CA SER A 94 0.73 -10.58 16.50
C SER A 94 -0.58 -10.38 15.76
N ARG A 95 -1.69 -10.35 16.51
CA ARG A 95 -3.03 -10.05 15.98
C ARG A 95 -3.10 -8.65 15.35
N SER A 96 -2.31 -7.71 15.84
CA SER A 96 -2.26 -6.35 15.28
C SER A 96 -1.73 -6.36 13.86
N ASN A 97 -0.62 -7.07 13.61
CA ASN A 97 -0.06 -7.20 12.27
C ASN A 97 -0.96 -7.99 11.32
N THR A 98 -1.67 -9.01 11.83
CA THR A 98 -2.69 -9.73 11.06
C THR A 98 -3.76 -8.77 10.53
N LYS A 99 -4.28 -7.88 11.39
CA LYS A 99 -5.28 -6.88 10.97
C LYS A 99 -4.73 -5.93 9.90
N ILE A 100 -3.49 -5.47 10.06
CA ILE A 100 -2.86 -4.58 9.07
C ILE A 100 -2.73 -5.29 7.71
N LEU A 101 -2.29 -6.55 7.69
CA LEU A 101 -2.19 -7.33 6.46
C LEU A 101 -3.55 -7.51 5.78
N TRP A 102 -4.62 -7.79 6.55
CA TRP A 102 -5.97 -7.90 5.99
C TRP A 102 -6.50 -6.57 5.43
N TRP A 103 -6.15 -5.44 6.02
CA TRP A 103 -6.47 -4.13 5.46
C TRP A 103 -5.64 -3.78 4.21
N LEU A 104 -4.40 -4.27 4.14
CA LEU A 104 -3.56 -4.09 2.94
C LEU A 104 -4.18 -4.73 1.70
N VAL A 105 -4.90 -5.85 1.82
CA VAL A 105 -5.52 -6.54 0.68
C VAL A 105 -6.45 -5.64 -0.13
N PRO A 106 -7.54 -5.07 0.45
CA PRO A 106 -8.45 -4.23 -0.31
C PRO A 106 -7.82 -2.92 -0.78
N PHE A 107 -6.94 -2.30 0.02
CA PHE A 107 -6.30 -1.07 -0.40
C PHE A 107 -5.27 -1.27 -1.51
N SER A 108 -4.51 -2.37 -1.50
CA SER A 108 -3.62 -2.70 -2.62
C SER A 108 -4.40 -3.02 -3.90
N PHE A 109 -5.50 -3.78 -3.79
CA PHE A 109 -6.38 -4.04 -4.92
C PHE A 109 -6.92 -2.74 -5.53
N LEU A 110 -7.46 -1.86 -4.67
CA LEU A 110 -8.01 -0.58 -5.13
C LEU A 110 -6.95 0.31 -5.77
N ASN A 111 -5.75 0.37 -5.17
CA ASN A 111 -4.63 1.15 -5.69
C ASN A 111 -4.16 0.62 -7.06
N ASP A 112 -3.98 -0.69 -7.21
CA ASP A 112 -3.54 -1.30 -8.46
C ASP A 112 -4.62 -1.21 -9.54
N PHE A 113 -5.90 -1.40 -9.17
CA PHE A 113 -7.03 -1.28 -10.08
C PHE A 113 -7.19 0.14 -10.60
N LEU A 114 -7.21 1.14 -9.71
CA LEU A 114 -7.33 2.54 -10.09
C LEU A 114 -6.07 3.03 -10.82
N GLY A 115 -4.88 2.58 -10.41
CA GLY A 115 -3.63 2.92 -11.07
C GLY A 115 -3.58 2.42 -12.52
N ASN A 116 -4.06 1.19 -12.79
CA ASN A 116 -4.14 0.65 -14.15
C ASN A 116 -5.20 1.34 -15.03
N ASN A 117 -6.11 2.07 -14.42
CA ASN A 117 -7.15 2.83 -15.12
C ASN A 117 -6.95 4.36 -15.01
N ALA A 118 -5.76 4.82 -14.59
CA ALA A 118 -5.48 6.24 -14.39
C ALA A 118 -5.62 7.08 -15.67
N ASP A 119 -5.47 6.47 -16.86
CA ASP A 119 -5.66 7.13 -18.15
C ASP A 119 -7.09 7.67 -18.35
N MET A 120 -8.09 7.10 -17.65
CA MET A 120 -9.46 7.61 -17.64
C MET A 120 -9.59 9.02 -17.03
N LEU A 121 -8.57 9.51 -16.34
CA LEU A 121 -8.53 10.89 -15.85
C LEU A 121 -8.27 11.89 -16.99
N PHE A 122 -7.64 11.44 -18.08
CA PHE A 122 -7.16 12.28 -19.16
C PHE A 122 -7.86 12.01 -20.49
N GLN A 123 -8.39 10.80 -20.69
CA GLN A 123 -8.96 10.33 -21.93
C GLN A 123 -10.23 9.53 -21.67
N ASP A 124 -11.16 9.55 -22.63
CA ASP A 124 -12.36 8.70 -22.58
C ASP A 124 -11.97 7.26 -22.96
N THR A 125 -11.45 6.53 -21.99
CA THR A 125 -11.09 5.13 -22.11
C THR A 125 -12.05 4.23 -21.36
N SER A 126 -12.16 2.97 -21.78
CA SER A 126 -12.97 1.97 -21.08
C SER A 126 -12.24 1.44 -19.86
N LEU A 127 -13.00 1.16 -18.79
CA LEU A 127 -12.49 0.55 -17.57
C LEU A 127 -11.99 -0.87 -17.85
N THR A 128 -10.76 -1.16 -17.45
CA THR A 128 -10.10 -2.44 -17.66
C THR A 128 -9.74 -3.12 -16.34
N ILE A 129 -9.92 -4.44 -16.29
CA ILE A 129 -9.43 -5.27 -15.18
C ILE A 129 -8.21 -6.02 -15.68
N SER A 130 -7.03 -5.68 -15.18
CA SER A 130 -5.81 -6.40 -15.48
C SER A 130 -5.56 -7.52 -14.48
N LEU A 131 -4.94 -8.62 -14.91
CA LEU A 131 -4.51 -9.69 -14.01
C LEU A 131 -3.51 -9.17 -12.96
N GLY A 132 -2.71 -8.15 -13.30
CA GLY A 132 -1.79 -7.49 -12.37
C GLY A 132 -2.50 -6.89 -11.17
N SER A 133 -3.67 -6.29 -11.35
CA SER A 133 -4.47 -5.70 -10.25
C SER A 133 -4.95 -6.73 -9.23
N ILE A 134 -5.02 -8.01 -9.61
CA ILE A 134 -5.49 -9.10 -8.75
C ILE A 134 -4.31 -9.82 -8.10
N PHE A 135 -3.19 -9.91 -8.79
CA PHE A 135 -2.06 -10.72 -8.35
C PHE A 135 -1.42 -10.22 -7.05
N THR A 136 -1.12 -8.93 -6.95
CA THR A 136 -0.51 -8.32 -5.75
C THR A 136 -1.39 -8.49 -4.50
N PRO A 137 -2.68 -8.10 -4.51
CA PRO A 137 -3.55 -8.30 -3.36
C PRO A 137 -3.75 -9.78 -3.01
N LEU A 138 -3.75 -10.68 -3.99
CA LEU A 138 -3.82 -12.13 -3.73
C LEU A 138 -2.59 -12.62 -2.98
N LEU A 139 -1.38 -12.21 -3.38
CA LEU A 139 -0.15 -12.53 -2.65
C LEU A 139 -0.18 -11.99 -1.21
N ILE A 140 -0.65 -10.76 -1.01
CA ILE A 140 -0.80 -10.20 0.33
C ILE A 140 -1.81 -11.00 1.15
N ALA A 141 -2.92 -11.46 0.56
CA ALA A 141 -3.91 -12.30 1.23
C ALA A 141 -3.31 -13.65 1.67
N VAL A 142 -2.51 -14.29 0.82
CA VAL A 142 -1.79 -15.53 1.17
C VAL A 142 -0.84 -15.29 2.35
N VAL A 143 -0.07 -14.20 2.32
CA VAL A 143 0.81 -13.83 3.44
C VAL A 143 0.00 -13.55 4.72
N ALA A 144 -1.15 -12.87 4.61
CA ALA A 144 -2.05 -12.61 5.73
C ALA A 144 -2.59 -13.90 6.35
N LEU A 145 -2.94 -14.90 5.53
CA LEU A 145 -3.37 -16.22 5.99
C LEU A 145 -2.26 -16.97 6.72
N ILE A 146 -1.05 -17.02 6.14
CA ILE A 146 0.11 -17.66 6.77
C ILE A 146 0.42 -16.99 8.12
N TYR A 147 0.39 -15.66 8.14
CA TYR A 147 0.64 -14.90 9.35
C TYR A 147 -0.43 -15.14 10.43
N SER A 148 -1.71 -15.20 10.03
CA SER A 148 -2.85 -15.54 10.91
C SER A 148 -2.69 -16.92 11.55
N THR A 149 -2.29 -17.91 10.75
CA THR A 149 -2.01 -19.26 11.24
C THR A 149 -0.85 -19.27 12.24
N GLY A 150 0.21 -18.49 11.97
CA GLY A 150 1.33 -18.33 12.91
C GLY A 150 0.91 -17.75 14.26
N VAL A 151 -0.03 -16.79 14.27
CA VAL A 151 -0.60 -16.23 15.51
C VAL A 151 -1.34 -17.31 16.29
N LEU A 152 -2.23 -18.09 15.63
CA LEU A 152 -2.99 -19.16 16.29
C LEU A 152 -2.08 -20.21 16.92
N LEU A 153 -1.10 -20.70 16.18
CA LEU A 153 -0.12 -21.70 16.68
C LEU A 153 0.69 -21.16 17.88
N THR A 154 1.03 -19.88 17.86
CA THR A 154 1.76 -19.27 18.99
C THR A 154 0.88 -19.16 20.24
N GLU A 155 -0.40 -18.86 20.09
CA GLU A 155 -1.37 -18.80 21.17
C GLU A 155 -1.65 -20.20 21.76
N GLU A 156 -1.84 -21.22 20.93
CA GLU A 156 -2.02 -22.60 21.37
C GLU A 156 -0.82 -23.11 22.18
N ASN A 157 0.40 -22.85 21.70
CA ASN A 157 1.62 -23.25 22.41
C ASN A 157 1.78 -22.54 23.77
N ARG A 158 1.23 -21.32 23.94
CA ARG A 158 1.25 -20.62 25.23
C ARG A 158 0.25 -21.19 26.24
N LEU A 159 -0.80 -21.85 25.78
CA LEU A 159 -1.83 -22.47 26.65
C LEU A 159 -1.44 -23.88 27.12
N THR A 160 -0.45 -24.50 26.45
CA THR A 160 -0.01 -25.87 26.75
C THR A 160 1.22 -25.94 27.68
N VAL A 161 1.77 -24.83 28.11
CA VAL A 161 2.86 -24.71 29.08
C VAL A 161 2.32 -24.12 30.39
#